data_878f4a76e3fb883d0b42df374658c657
#
_entry.id   878f4a76e3fb883d0b42df374658c657
#
_cell.length_a   1.000
_cell.length_b   1.000
_cell.length_c   1.000
_cell.angle_alpha   90.00
_cell.angle_beta   90.00
_cell.angle_gamma   90.00
#
_symmetry.space_group_name_H-M   'P 1'
#
loop_
_entity.id
_entity.type
_entity.pdbx_description
1 polymer ?
#
loop_
_entity_poly.entity_id
_entity_poly.type
_entity_poly.pdbx_seq_one_letter_code
_entity_poly.pdbx_strand_id
1 'polypeptide(L)'
;MSANPYILLQPEKESAMIGSSAAERAARRLTPLFGDRLTANATVRKHHAHGEGWRHPDQTLLPAYVLFARTTQDVSDALKICHEENVPVIPFGGGTSLEGQLTPVPECISLDLSMMTDILDVSTENLTCRVQAGVTRQDLNLHLRTQGLFFPVDPGGEATFGGMCATRASGTGAMRYGTMRANVLGLTAVLADGRILHTGGAVRKAATGYDLTGLLIGSEGTLAVLTEVQAQLHPIPEAVGAAVCQFPTLASAVETAVLVIQCGLTVGRMELLDDIQMDACIQYSHLEGYEALPTMFFELTGSPASVAEQEAVLRDLVEGQGGQSFRWATATEERNSLWKARHDAFWACMAYRPGYKGITTDAIVPIAALTELMTGARSDIDASGLLAPIVGHVGDGNFHTVILIPPNDADAEKRALELDHKIIRRALSLGGSASGEHGIGLAKQLFMTEEHDPAALSVMRAIKTALDPKNILNPGKLVPADAP
;
A
#
# COMPACT_ATOMS: atom_id res chain seq x y z
N MET A 1 -5.02 -11.71 -34.31
CA MET A 1 -5.38 -10.28 -34.46
C MET A 1 -6.50 -10.04 -33.46
N SER A 2 -6.18 -9.79 -32.21
CA SER A 2 -7.15 -9.49 -31.15
C SER A 2 -7.08 -8.00 -30.87
N ALA A 3 -8.22 -7.35 -30.96
CA ALA A 3 -8.38 -5.93 -30.80
C ALA A 3 -8.05 -5.50 -29.37
N ASN A 4 -7.29 -4.44 -29.26
CA ASN A 4 -6.99 -3.72 -28.03
C ASN A 4 -8.27 -3.15 -27.42
N PRO A 5 -8.66 -3.45 -26.16
CA PRO A 5 -9.91 -2.97 -25.56
C PRO A 5 -9.89 -1.51 -25.10
N TYR A 6 -8.83 -0.77 -25.36
CA TYR A 6 -8.79 0.66 -25.06
C TYR A 6 -9.37 1.46 -26.23
N ILE A 7 -10.69 1.55 -26.26
CA ILE A 7 -11.38 2.49 -27.18
C ILE A 7 -11.12 3.89 -26.63
N LEU A 8 -10.26 4.60 -27.34
CA LEU A 8 -10.06 6.04 -27.23
C LEU A 8 -11.38 6.73 -27.57
N LEU A 9 -12.04 7.32 -26.59
CA LEU A 9 -13.02 8.37 -26.85
C LEU A 9 -12.25 9.57 -27.42
N GLN A 10 -12.35 9.76 -28.71
CA GLN A 10 -11.89 10.99 -29.36
C GLN A 10 -12.76 12.14 -28.86
N PRO A 11 -12.19 13.29 -28.49
CA PRO A 11 -12.98 14.47 -28.17
C PRO A 11 -13.59 15.01 -29.49
N GLU A 12 -14.88 14.84 -29.64
CA GLU A 12 -15.63 15.62 -30.63
C GLU A 12 -15.47 17.09 -30.30
N LYS A 13 -15.00 17.84 -31.31
CA LYS A 13 -14.97 19.30 -31.28
C LYS A 13 -16.39 19.81 -31.39
N GLU A 14 -17.07 19.95 -30.25
CA GLU A 14 -18.28 20.77 -30.22
C GLU A 14 -17.93 22.21 -29.81
N SER A 15 -18.43 23.07 -30.65
CA SER A 15 -18.40 24.52 -30.69
C SER A 15 -18.75 25.16 -29.32
N ALA A 16 -17.93 26.09 -28.92
CA ALA A 16 -18.06 26.93 -27.72
C ALA A 16 -19.45 27.56 -27.56
N MET A 17 -20.24 27.02 -26.62
CA MET A 17 -21.19 27.83 -25.85
C MET A 17 -20.52 28.22 -24.54
N ILE A 18 -20.42 29.52 -24.29
CA ILE A 18 -19.79 30.18 -23.13
C ILE A 18 -20.60 29.84 -21.87
N GLY A 19 -20.38 28.66 -21.30
CA GLY A 19 -20.80 28.27 -19.97
C GLY A 19 -19.55 27.88 -19.16
N SER A 20 -19.40 28.38 -17.93
CA SER A 20 -18.30 27.95 -17.05
C SER A 20 -18.40 26.45 -16.78
N SER A 21 -17.26 25.75 -16.77
CA SER A 21 -17.17 24.32 -16.45
C SER A 21 -17.72 24.00 -15.05
N ALA A 22 -18.04 22.73 -14.78
CA ALA A 22 -18.50 22.32 -13.45
C ALA A 22 -17.44 22.63 -12.38
N ALA A 23 -16.16 22.35 -12.68
CA ALA A 23 -15.05 22.68 -11.77
C ALA A 23 -14.93 24.20 -11.52
N GLU A 24 -15.14 25.05 -12.54
CA GLU A 24 -15.11 26.49 -12.38
C GLU A 24 -16.29 27.01 -11.52
N ARG A 25 -17.49 26.43 -11.68
CA ARG A 25 -18.64 26.77 -10.79
C ARG A 25 -18.37 26.40 -9.35
N ALA A 26 -17.86 25.17 -9.13
CA ALA A 26 -17.47 24.72 -7.80
C ALA A 26 -16.38 25.62 -7.20
N ALA A 27 -15.34 25.96 -7.98
CA ALA A 27 -14.23 26.81 -7.51
C ALA A 27 -14.71 28.20 -7.07
N ARG A 28 -15.66 28.83 -7.80
CA ARG A 28 -16.25 30.10 -7.36
C ARG A 28 -16.96 30.03 -6.02
N ARG A 29 -17.57 28.87 -5.70
CA ARG A 29 -18.26 28.65 -4.41
C ARG A 29 -17.28 28.26 -3.30
N LEU A 30 -16.20 27.56 -3.63
CA LEU A 30 -15.15 27.15 -2.70
C LEU A 30 -14.21 28.32 -2.31
N THR A 31 -13.90 29.23 -3.23
CA THR A 31 -12.98 30.34 -2.99
C THR A 31 -13.30 31.17 -1.74
N PRO A 32 -14.57 31.57 -1.46
CA PRO A 32 -14.89 32.31 -0.24
C PRO A 32 -14.63 31.52 1.07
N LEU A 33 -14.66 30.21 1.03
CA LEU A 33 -14.47 29.32 2.19
C LEU A 33 -12.99 28.99 2.43
N PHE A 34 -12.25 28.81 1.34
CA PHE A 34 -10.90 28.22 1.41
C PHE A 34 -9.77 29.22 1.06
N GLY A 35 -10.07 30.32 0.36
CA GLY A 35 -9.07 31.32 -0.02
C GLY A 35 -7.88 30.67 -0.76
N ASP A 36 -6.65 30.92 -0.28
CA ASP A 36 -5.41 30.42 -0.87
C ASP A 36 -5.22 28.89 -0.77
N ARG A 37 -6.07 28.20 -0.01
CA ARG A 37 -6.08 26.74 0.08
C ARG A 37 -6.73 26.06 -1.14
N LEU A 38 -7.40 26.81 -2.01
CA LEU A 38 -7.86 26.36 -3.32
C LEU A 38 -6.95 26.95 -4.40
N THR A 39 -6.27 26.12 -5.17
CA THR A 39 -5.28 26.58 -6.15
C THR A 39 -5.40 25.91 -7.51
N ALA A 40 -5.15 26.68 -8.57
CA ALA A 40 -4.98 26.20 -9.95
C ALA A 40 -3.50 26.24 -10.38
N ASN A 41 -2.55 26.38 -9.45
CA ASN A 41 -1.12 26.44 -9.76
C ASN A 41 -0.67 25.15 -10.49
N ALA A 42 -0.04 25.33 -11.65
CA ALA A 42 0.31 24.22 -12.53
C ALA A 42 1.28 23.20 -11.88
N THR A 43 2.24 23.68 -11.07
CA THR A 43 3.21 22.80 -10.37
C THR A 43 2.50 21.99 -9.30
N VAL A 44 1.63 22.61 -8.51
CA VAL A 44 0.84 21.91 -7.49
C VAL A 44 -0.06 20.86 -8.14
N ARG A 45 -0.77 21.21 -9.21
CA ARG A 45 -1.63 20.27 -9.94
C ARG A 45 -0.85 19.09 -10.52
N LYS A 46 0.36 19.31 -11.04
CA LYS A 46 1.25 18.24 -11.53
C LYS A 46 1.64 17.28 -10.42
N HIS A 47 1.95 17.79 -9.24
CA HIS A 47 2.28 16.96 -8.09
C HIS A 47 1.10 16.08 -7.64
N HIS A 48 -0.13 16.53 -7.84
CA HIS A 48 -1.36 15.81 -7.49
C HIS A 48 -1.93 14.96 -8.64
N ALA A 49 -1.19 14.78 -9.73
CA ALA A 49 -1.67 14.05 -10.90
C ALA A 49 -1.30 12.56 -10.92
N HIS A 50 -0.50 12.10 -9.98
CA HIS A 50 -0.03 10.69 -9.92
C HIS A 50 0.40 10.29 -8.51
N GLY A 51 0.45 8.98 -8.28
CA GLY A 51 1.19 8.37 -7.17
C GLY A 51 2.63 8.05 -7.57
N GLU A 52 3.35 7.29 -6.74
CA GLU A 52 4.76 6.96 -6.98
C GLU A 52 4.97 5.92 -8.08
N GLY A 53 4.13 4.91 -8.18
CA GLY A 53 4.40 3.74 -9.02
C GLY A 53 3.71 3.72 -10.37
N TRP A 54 2.50 4.22 -10.45
CA TRP A 54 1.67 4.09 -11.65
C TRP A 54 1.95 5.18 -12.69
N ARG A 55 2.03 4.74 -13.94
CA ARG A 55 2.15 5.63 -15.09
C ARG A 55 0.91 5.47 -15.98
N HIS A 56 0.02 6.44 -15.92
CA HIS A 56 -1.05 6.52 -16.89
C HIS A 56 -0.47 6.89 -18.27
N PRO A 57 -0.94 6.27 -19.38
CA PRO A 57 -0.51 6.63 -20.73
C PRO A 57 -0.70 8.11 -21.05
N ASP A 58 -1.73 8.74 -20.49
CA ASP A 58 -1.99 10.17 -20.61
C ASP A 58 -1.55 10.91 -19.34
N GLN A 59 -0.24 11.16 -19.22
CA GLN A 59 0.34 11.99 -18.14
C GLN A 59 0.03 13.49 -18.27
N THR A 60 -0.77 13.89 -19.26
CA THR A 60 -1.14 15.30 -19.49
C THR A 60 -2.37 15.70 -18.69
N LEU A 61 -3.15 14.75 -18.21
CA LEU A 61 -4.35 15.03 -17.42
C LEU A 61 -3.99 15.50 -16.01
N LEU A 62 -4.45 16.69 -15.67
CA LEU A 62 -4.24 17.32 -14.37
C LEU A 62 -5.59 17.57 -13.68
N PRO A 63 -5.67 17.53 -12.34
CA PRO A 63 -6.87 18.00 -11.67
C PRO A 63 -7.12 19.48 -12.04
N ALA A 64 -8.39 19.89 -12.15
CA ALA A 64 -8.73 21.29 -12.45
C ALA A 64 -8.23 22.23 -11.34
N TYR A 65 -8.39 21.79 -10.09
CA TYR A 65 -7.93 22.49 -8.89
C TYR A 65 -7.39 21.51 -7.87
N VAL A 66 -6.56 22.01 -6.93
CA VAL A 66 -6.18 21.33 -5.70
C VAL A 66 -6.74 22.11 -4.52
N LEU A 67 -7.38 21.43 -3.60
CA LEU A 67 -7.97 22.00 -2.38
C LEU A 67 -7.33 21.36 -1.14
N PHE A 68 -6.72 22.16 -0.29
CA PHE A 68 -6.11 21.74 0.97
C PHE A 68 -7.10 21.86 2.13
N ALA A 69 -7.51 20.73 2.71
CA ALA A 69 -8.36 20.68 3.89
C ALA A 69 -7.55 20.64 5.19
N ARG A 70 -8.08 21.23 6.27
CA ARG A 70 -7.49 21.21 7.61
C ARG A 70 -8.37 20.52 8.65
N THR A 71 -9.67 20.46 8.37
CA THR A 71 -10.66 19.92 9.30
C THR A 71 -11.65 19.01 8.57
N THR A 72 -12.32 18.13 9.32
CA THR A 72 -13.43 17.33 8.82
C THR A 72 -14.56 18.22 8.23
N GLN A 73 -14.78 19.40 8.82
CA GLN A 73 -15.78 20.34 8.30
C GLN A 73 -15.37 20.93 6.95
N ASP A 74 -14.07 21.24 6.74
CA ASP A 74 -13.56 21.66 5.43
C ASP A 74 -13.88 20.62 4.35
N VAL A 75 -13.65 19.34 4.65
CA VAL A 75 -13.96 18.22 3.73
C VAL A 75 -15.46 18.13 3.47
N SER A 76 -16.29 18.27 4.51
CA SER A 76 -17.77 18.27 4.39
C SER A 76 -18.27 19.38 3.48
N ASP A 77 -17.81 20.62 3.70
CA ASP A 77 -18.21 21.77 2.89
C ASP A 77 -17.75 21.64 1.43
N ALA A 78 -16.52 21.16 1.23
CA ALA A 78 -15.99 20.91 -0.12
C ALA A 78 -16.79 19.85 -0.87
N LEU A 79 -17.03 18.70 -0.26
CA LEU A 79 -17.78 17.60 -0.88
C LEU A 79 -19.23 17.99 -1.18
N LYS A 80 -19.89 18.72 -0.29
CA LYS A 80 -21.24 19.22 -0.52
C LYS A 80 -21.32 20.08 -1.80
N ILE A 81 -20.37 21.00 -1.97
CA ILE A 81 -20.32 21.87 -3.15
C ILE A 81 -19.99 21.03 -4.41
N CYS A 82 -19.01 20.12 -4.35
CA CYS A 82 -18.66 19.25 -5.45
C CYS A 82 -19.81 18.33 -5.84
N HIS A 83 -20.56 17.80 -4.86
CA HIS A 83 -21.75 17.00 -5.09
C HIS A 83 -22.86 17.79 -5.80
N GLU A 84 -23.15 19.00 -5.38
CA GLU A 84 -24.16 19.87 -5.99
C GLU A 84 -23.79 20.23 -7.43
N GLU A 85 -22.51 20.49 -7.72
CA GLU A 85 -22.01 20.85 -9.05
C GLU A 85 -21.64 19.65 -9.93
N ASN A 86 -21.73 18.41 -9.42
CA ASN A 86 -21.29 17.17 -10.08
C ASN A 86 -19.80 17.18 -10.47
N VAL A 87 -18.94 17.64 -9.58
CA VAL A 87 -17.48 17.68 -9.77
C VAL A 87 -16.83 16.46 -9.13
N PRO A 88 -16.05 15.68 -9.89
CA PRO A 88 -15.29 14.56 -9.34
C PRO A 88 -14.25 15.04 -8.31
N VAL A 89 -14.06 14.26 -7.26
CA VAL A 89 -13.08 14.53 -6.19
C VAL A 89 -12.15 13.33 -6.06
N ILE A 90 -10.85 13.61 -6.12
CA ILE A 90 -9.79 12.63 -5.88
C ILE A 90 -9.16 12.94 -4.51
N PRO A 91 -9.41 12.15 -3.46
CA PRO A 91 -8.74 12.34 -2.18
C PRO A 91 -7.23 12.09 -2.30
N PHE A 92 -6.43 12.97 -1.68
CA PHE A 92 -4.98 12.89 -1.73
C PHE A 92 -4.41 12.93 -0.31
N GLY A 93 -3.46 12.06 0.00
CA GLY A 93 -2.73 12.01 1.27
C GLY A 93 -1.24 12.25 1.07
N GLY A 94 -0.40 11.22 1.32
CA GLY A 94 1.05 11.29 1.10
C GLY A 94 1.51 11.15 -0.36
N GLY A 95 0.62 10.82 -1.29
CA GLY A 95 0.99 10.64 -2.70
C GLY A 95 1.71 9.33 -3.02
N THR A 96 1.82 8.40 -2.08
CA THR A 96 2.66 7.19 -2.15
C THR A 96 1.97 5.97 -2.79
N SER A 97 0.74 6.10 -3.29
CA SER A 97 0.02 4.98 -3.91
C SER A 97 0.67 4.51 -5.22
N LEU A 98 0.54 3.19 -5.53
CA LEU A 98 1.30 2.54 -6.60
C LEU A 98 0.45 2.10 -7.81
N GLU A 99 -0.88 1.95 -7.66
CA GLU A 99 -1.74 1.32 -8.67
C GLU A 99 -2.67 2.31 -9.39
N GLY A 100 -2.33 3.62 -9.36
CA GLY A 100 -3.09 4.65 -10.06
C GLY A 100 -4.33 5.16 -9.33
N GLN A 101 -4.40 5.01 -8.02
CA GLN A 101 -5.49 5.53 -7.18
C GLN A 101 -5.67 7.05 -7.31
N LEU A 102 -4.58 7.78 -7.52
CA LEU A 102 -4.54 9.25 -7.59
C LEU A 102 -4.68 9.82 -9.01
N THR A 103 -4.81 8.96 -10.02
CA THR A 103 -4.93 9.41 -11.42
C THR A 103 -6.14 10.32 -11.59
N PRO A 104 -5.98 11.55 -12.08
CA PRO A 104 -7.07 12.48 -12.29
C PRO A 104 -8.08 11.98 -13.34
N VAL A 105 -9.31 12.46 -13.21
CA VAL A 105 -10.32 12.42 -14.28
C VAL A 105 -10.62 13.86 -14.74
N PRO A 106 -11.21 14.07 -15.92
CA PRO A 106 -11.53 15.42 -16.40
C PRO A 106 -12.33 16.21 -15.36
N GLU A 107 -12.01 17.49 -15.23
CA GLU A 107 -12.72 18.45 -14.35
C GLU A 107 -12.66 18.11 -12.85
N CYS A 108 -11.82 17.16 -12.40
CA CYS A 108 -11.76 16.79 -10.98
C CYS A 108 -11.05 17.86 -10.12
N ILE A 109 -11.39 17.85 -8.84
CA ILE A 109 -10.65 18.53 -7.76
C ILE A 109 -9.87 17.47 -6.99
N SER A 110 -8.55 17.67 -6.85
CA SER A 110 -7.75 16.89 -5.89
C SER A 110 -7.95 17.49 -4.50
N LEU A 111 -8.47 16.69 -3.56
CA LEU A 111 -8.73 17.10 -2.19
C LEU A 111 -7.60 16.61 -1.29
N ASP A 112 -6.68 17.48 -0.98
CA ASP A 112 -5.47 17.20 -0.21
C ASP A 112 -5.75 17.30 1.30
N LEU A 113 -5.45 16.21 2.01
CA LEU A 113 -5.63 16.05 3.46
C LEU A 113 -4.30 16.16 4.23
N SER A 114 -3.18 16.45 3.56
CA SER A 114 -1.85 16.50 4.18
C SER A 114 -1.72 17.56 5.26
N MET A 115 -2.59 18.57 5.26
CA MET A 115 -2.64 19.60 6.31
C MET A 115 -3.46 19.18 7.55
N MET A 116 -4.05 17.99 7.57
CA MET A 116 -4.80 17.43 8.70
C MET A 116 -3.86 16.60 9.58
N THR A 117 -3.01 17.26 10.36
CA THR A 117 -1.87 16.64 11.06
C THR A 117 -1.98 16.58 12.59
N ASP A 118 -3.15 16.84 13.14
CA ASP A 118 -3.34 16.83 14.60
C ASP A 118 -3.45 15.40 15.16
N ILE A 119 -2.67 15.12 16.21
CA ILE A 119 -2.89 13.97 17.10
C ILE A 119 -3.94 14.40 18.13
N LEU A 120 -5.18 13.95 17.93
CA LEU A 120 -6.34 14.46 18.67
C LEU A 120 -6.46 13.89 20.09
N ASP A 121 -6.08 12.63 20.27
CA ASP A 121 -6.15 11.94 21.56
C ASP A 121 -5.17 10.76 21.62
N VAL A 122 -4.60 10.50 22.78
CA VAL A 122 -3.82 9.29 23.08
C VAL A 122 -4.22 8.77 24.46
N SER A 123 -4.80 7.57 24.51
CA SER A 123 -5.13 6.89 25.76
C SER A 123 -4.17 5.73 25.98
N THR A 124 -3.22 5.91 26.89
CA THR A 124 -2.26 4.85 27.28
C THR A 124 -2.95 3.70 28.00
N GLU A 125 -4.02 3.96 28.75
CA GLU A 125 -4.79 2.97 29.49
C GLU A 125 -5.60 2.06 28.55
N ASN A 126 -6.14 2.62 27.47
CA ASN A 126 -6.91 1.88 26.47
C ASN A 126 -6.04 1.35 25.33
N LEU A 127 -4.76 1.74 25.26
CA LEU A 127 -3.86 1.46 24.14
C LEU A 127 -4.46 1.91 22.81
N THR A 128 -4.95 3.14 22.75
CA THR A 128 -5.59 3.71 21.54
C THR A 128 -5.14 5.14 21.31
N CYS A 129 -5.25 5.58 20.06
CA CYS A 129 -5.11 6.99 19.72
C CYS A 129 -6.15 7.38 18.67
N ARG A 130 -6.44 8.69 18.58
CA ARG A 130 -7.21 9.29 17.52
C ARG A 130 -6.38 10.36 16.82
N VAL A 131 -6.22 10.22 15.52
CA VAL A 131 -5.37 11.08 14.70
C VAL A 131 -6.13 11.56 13.48
N GLN A 132 -5.78 12.73 12.95
CA GLN A 132 -6.25 13.20 11.67
C GLN A 132 -5.60 12.44 10.51
N ALA A 133 -6.24 12.45 9.35
CA ALA A 133 -5.87 11.65 8.18
C ALA A 133 -4.47 11.95 7.61
N GLY A 134 -3.96 13.16 7.78
CA GLY A 134 -2.65 13.59 7.29
C GLY A 134 -1.48 13.28 8.24
N VAL A 135 -1.74 12.78 9.45
CA VAL A 135 -0.68 12.33 10.38
C VAL A 135 0.07 11.16 9.75
N THR A 136 1.41 11.16 9.82
CA THR A 136 2.22 10.02 9.40
C THR A 136 2.47 9.04 10.55
N ARG A 137 2.77 7.77 10.22
CA ARG A 137 3.20 6.80 11.24
C ARG A 137 4.43 7.27 12.00
N GLN A 138 5.35 7.93 11.31
CA GLN A 138 6.61 8.41 11.92
C GLN A 138 6.32 9.50 12.96
N ASP A 139 5.48 10.47 12.63
CA ASP A 139 5.08 11.53 13.57
C ASP A 139 4.38 10.98 14.80
N LEU A 140 3.44 10.04 14.60
CA LEU A 140 2.76 9.39 15.72
C LEU A 140 3.74 8.60 16.59
N ASN A 141 4.62 7.77 16.01
CA ASN A 141 5.58 6.98 16.78
C ASN A 141 6.63 7.84 17.48
N LEU A 142 7.02 8.99 16.89
CA LEU A 142 7.85 9.98 17.56
C LEU A 142 7.13 10.57 18.80
N HIS A 143 5.84 10.87 18.68
CA HIS A 143 5.01 11.35 19.78
C HIS A 143 4.86 10.31 20.90
N LEU A 144 4.70 9.03 20.53
CA LEU A 144 4.51 7.91 21.48
C LEU A 144 5.80 7.41 22.14
N ARG A 145 6.97 7.80 21.63
CA ARG A 145 8.29 7.24 22.02
C ARG A 145 8.53 7.17 23.53
N THR A 146 8.08 8.16 24.27
CA THR A 146 8.29 8.23 25.74
C THR A 146 7.21 7.53 26.54
N GLN A 147 6.18 7.00 25.87
CA GLN A 147 5.03 6.36 26.51
C GLN A 147 5.12 4.82 26.49
N GLY A 148 6.19 4.26 25.88
CA GLY A 148 6.38 2.82 25.73
C GLY A 148 5.40 2.16 24.76
N LEU A 149 4.78 2.95 23.88
CA LEU A 149 3.81 2.53 22.90
C LEU A 149 4.27 2.84 21.47
N PHE A 150 3.70 2.13 20.51
CA PHE A 150 3.91 2.39 19.09
C PHE A 150 2.72 1.95 18.24
N PHE A 151 2.63 2.50 17.02
CA PHE A 151 1.74 2.04 15.96
C PHE A 151 2.53 1.15 14.98
N PRO A 152 2.08 -0.10 14.72
CA PRO A 152 2.92 -1.12 14.10
C PRO A 152 2.91 -1.15 12.57
N VAL A 153 1.88 -0.62 11.89
CA VAL A 153 1.76 -0.74 10.42
C VAL A 153 2.77 0.17 9.75
N ASP A 154 3.69 -0.40 8.97
CA ASP A 154 4.89 0.25 8.45
C ASP A 154 5.07 0.04 6.93
N PRO A 155 4.20 0.61 6.07
CA PRO A 155 4.40 0.56 4.63
C PRO A 155 5.72 1.21 4.23
N GLY A 156 6.26 0.82 3.06
CA GLY A 156 7.59 1.22 2.61
C GLY A 156 7.80 2.72 2.36
N GLY A 157 6.71 3.51 2.23
CA GLY A 157 6.75 4.96 2.01
C GLY A 157 6.31 5.77 3.22
N GLU A 158 6.52 7.08 3.20
CA GLU A 158 5.94 8.02 4.17
C GLU A 158 4.44 8.21 3.91
N ALA A 159 3.64 7.22 4.31
CA ALA A 159 2.20 7.23 4.13
C ALA A 159 1.49 7.92 5.30
N THR A 160 0.40 8.60 4.98
CA THR A 160 -0.50 9.20 5.97
C THR A 160 -1.54 8.20 6.47
N PHE A 161 -2.06 8.38 7.68
CA PHE A 161 -3.06 7.47 8.27
C PHE A 161 -4.30 7.32 7.38
N GLY A 162 -4.81 8.42 6.79
CA GLY A 162 -5.92 8.36 5.84
C GLY A 162 -5.59 7.55 4.59
N GLY A 163 -4.40 7.73 4.03
CA GLY A 163 -3.90 6.98 2.88
C GLY A 163 -3.75 5.49 3.19
N MET A 164 -3.10 5.15 4.32
CA MET A 164 -2.95 3.78 4.77
C MET A 164 -4.30 3.08 4.98
N CYS A 165 -5.28 3.77 5.57
CA CYS A 165 -6.64 3.22 5.69
C CYS A 165 -7.29 3.02 4.32
N ALA A 166 -7.17 4.00 3.42
CA ALA A 166 -7.79 3.96 2.11
C ALA A 166 -7.29 2.78 1.25
N THR A 167 -6.00 2.42 1.34
CA THR A 167 -5.42 1.30 0.59
C THR A 167 -5.38 -0.01 1.40
N ARG A 168 -5.81 -0.02 2.65
CA ARG A 168 -5.67 -1.17 3.57
C ARG A 168 -4.22 -1.60 3.74
N ALA A 169 -3.34 -0.61 3.88
CA ALA A 169 -1.89 -0.82 3.93
C ALA A 169 -1.45 -1.88 4.94
N SER A 170 -0.37 -2.54 4.59
CA SER A 170 0.35 -3.54 5.38
C SER A 170 1.76 -3.01 5.71
N GLY A 171 2.72 -3.92 5.87
CA GLY A 171 4.13 -3.63 6.14
C GLY A 171 4.82 -4.81 6.78
N THR A 172 6.10 -4.63 7.12
CA THR A 172 6.95 -5.73 7.62
C THR A 172 6.47 -6.35 8.93
N GLY A 173 5.73 -5.58 9.75
CA GLY A 173 5.16 -6.04 11.03
C GLY A 173 3.79 -6.71 10.95
N ALA A 174 3.21 -6.84 9.75
CA ALA A 174 1.82 -7.27 9.59
C ALA A 174 1.57 -8.71 10.07
N MET A 175 2.52 -9.62 9.89
CA MET A 175 2.39 -11.00 10.39
C MET A 175 2.19 -11.07 11.92
N ARG A 176 2.72 -10.10 12.66
CA ARG A 176 2.61 -10.02 14.13
C ARG A 176 1.40 -9.21 14.57
N TYR A 177 1.21 -8.06 13.96
CA TYR A 177 0.28 -7.03 14.43
C TYR A 177 -0.93 -6.85 13.51
N GLY A 178 -0.94 -7.50 12.34
CA GLY A 178 -1.97 -7.29 11.31
C GLY A 178 -1.77 -6.00 10.52
N THR A 179 -2.60 -5.85 9.50
CA THR A 179 -2.65 -4.68 8.61
C THR A 179 -3.45 -3.53 9.23
N MET A 180 -3.66 -2.44 8.49
CA MET A 180 -4.58 -1.36 8.89
C MET A 180 -5.95 -1.87 9.29
N ARG A 181 -6.48 -2.91 8.62
CA ARG A 181 -7.78 -3.50 8.95
C ARG A 181 -7.86 -3.99 10.40
N ALA A 182 -6.78 -4.58 10.92
CA ALA A 182 -6.72 -5.11 12.28
C ALA A 182 -6.47 -4.02 13.34
N ASN A 183 -5.83 -2.91 12.94
CA ASN A 183 -5.36 -1.86 13.84
C ASN A 183 -6.24 -0.61 13.87
N VAL A 184 -7.28 -0.53 13.03
CA VAL A 184 -8.23 0.58 13.02
C VAL A 184 -9.52 0.16 13.71
N LEU A 185 -9.88 0.89 14.76
CA LEU A 185 -11.06 0.63 15.60
C LEU A 185 -12.27 1.47 15.18
N GLY A 186 -12.05 2.59 14.51
CA GLY A 186 -13.10 3.49 14.06
C GLY A 186 -12.58 4.59 13.14
N LEU A 187 -13.48 5.24 12.44
CA LEU A 187 -13.19 6.30 11.48
C LEU A 187 -14.16 7.45 11.62
N THR A 188 -13.68 8.68 11.39
CA THR A 188 -14.49 9.80 10.95
C THR A 188 -14.28 9.94 9.45
N ALA A 189 -15.37 9.92 8.69
CA ALA A 189 -15.37 9.98 7.23
C ALA A 189 -16.44 10.94 6.72
N VAL A 190 -16.25 11.44 5.50
CA VAL A 190 -17.25 12.31 4.85
C VAL A 190 -17.75 11.63 3.57
N LEU A 191 -19.06 11.48 3.48
CA LEU A 191 -19.75 10.88 2.32
C LEU A 191 -19.79 11.87 1.13
N ALA A 192 -20.10 11.36 -0.05
CA ALA A 192 -20.16 12.16 -1.28
C ALA A 192 -21.04 13.42 -1.18
N ASP A 193 -22.12 13.39 -0.41
CA ASP A 193 -23.06 14.50 -0.20
C ASP A 193 -22.66 15.46 0.92
N GLY A 194 -21.48 15.28 1.53
CA GLY A 194 -20.96 16.09 2.61
C GLY A 194 -21.39 15.67 4.02
N ARG A 195 -22.22 14.63 4.19
CA ARG A 195 -22.55 14.14 5.54
C ARG A 195 -21.32 13.54 6.21
N ILE A 196 -21.13 13.89 7.49
CA ILE A 196 -20.09 13.32 8.32
C ILE A 196 -20.59 12.01 8.92
N LEU A 197 -19.80 10.96 8.79
CA LEU A 197 -20.07 9.62 9.28
C LEU A 197 -19.02 9.25 10.34
N HIS A 198 -19.49 8.74 11.47
CA HIS A 198 -18.62 8.13 12.49
C HIS A 198 -18.87 6.63 12.53
N THR A 199 -17.79 5.84 12.50
CA THR A 199 -17.87 4.38 12.57
C THR A 199 -17.02 3.85 13.70
N GLY A 200 -17.40 2.72 14.30
CA GLY A 200 -16.62 2.09 15.37
C GLY A 200 -16.47 2.95 16.62
N GLY A 201 -15.29 2.91 17.25
CA GLY A 201 -14.96 3.63 18.48
C GLY A 201 -13.71 3.07 19.14
N ALA A 202 -13.42 3.44 20.40
CA ALA A 202 -12.24 2.99 21.14
C ALA A 202 -12.34 1.55 21.69
N VAL A 203 -13.34 0.78 21.29
CA VAL A 203 -13.54 -0.60 21.75
C VAL A 203 -12.98 -1.59 20.71
N ARG A 204 -12.37 -2.67 21.21
CA ARG A 204 -11.74 -3.69 20.35
C ARG A 204 -12.74 -4.60 19.63
N LYS A 205 -14.00 -4.65 20.09
CA LYS A 205 -15.07 -5.44 19.46
C LYS A 205 -16.42 -4.79 19.67
N ALA A 206 -17.26 -4.84 18.65
CA ALA A 206 -18.68 -4.46 18.69
C ALA A 206 -19.47 -5.37 17.77
N ALA A 207 -20.73 -5.65 18.15
CA ALA A 207 -21.66 -6.47 17.35
C ALA A 207 -22.96 -5.70 17.07
N THR A 208 -22.88 -4.37 16.97
CA THR A 208 -24.02 -3.47 16.79
C THR A 208 -24.08 -2.96 15.35
N GLY A 209 -24.72 -3.73 14.47
CA GLY A 209 -24.90 -3.36 13.06
C GLY A 209 -23.78 -3.87 12.14
N TYR A 210 -23.76 -3.36 10.91
CA TYR A 210 -22.76 -3.71 9.91
C TYR A 210 -21.40 -3.08 10.24
N ASP A 211 -20.32 -3.77 9.88
CA ASP A 211 -18.94 -3.26 10.02
C ASP A 211 -18.64 -2.19 8.95
N LEU A 212 -19.06 -0.96 9.22
CA LEU A 212 -18.78 0.17 8.34
C LEU A 212 -17.30 0.58 8.37
N THR A 213 -16.60 0.34 9.49
CA THR A 213 -15.16 0.59 9.58
C THR A 213 -14.41 -0.29 8.59
N GLY A 214 -14.66 -1.60 8.63
CA GLY A 214 -14.06 -2.57 7.70
C GLY A 214 -14.46 -2.33 6.24
N LEU A 215 -15.66 -1.82 5.98
CA LEU A 215 -16.12 -1.46 4.62
C LEU A 215 -15.33 -0.28 4.04
N LEU A 216 -15.04 0.74 4.86
CA LEU A 216 -14.33 1.94 4.40
C LEU A 216 -12.81 1.73 4.27
N ILE A 217 -12.23 0.81 5.04
CA ILE A 217 -10.81 0.44 4.95
C ILE A 217 -10.56 -0.34 3.65
N GLY A 218 -9.70 0.19 2.79
CA GLY A 218 -9.43 -0.37 1.46
C GLY A 218 -10.40 0.10 0.37
N SER A 219 -11.22 1.13 0.65
CA SER A 219 -12.14 1.70 -0.34
C SER A 219 -11.48 2.68 -1.33
N GLU A 220 -10.21 2.99 -1.17
CA GLU A 220 -9.41 3.85 -2.06
C GLU A 220 -10.07 5.21 -2.36
N GLY A 221 -10.78 5.77 -1.37
CA GLY A 221 -11.48 7.04 -1.51
C GLY A 221 -12.72 6.98 -2.41
N THR A 222 -13.20 5.80 -2.80
CA THR A 222 -14.38 5.64 -3.67
C THR A 222 -15.71 5.67 -2.91
N LEU A 223 -15.72 5.38 -1.61
CA LEU A 223 -16.95 5.32 -0.79
C LEU A 223 -17.10 6.54 0.14
N ALA A 224 -16.00 7.07 0.64
CA ALA A 224 -15.95 8.24 1.53
C ALA A 224 -14.54 8.84 1.53
N VAL A 225 -14.39 10.07 2.01
CA VAL A 225 -13.12 10.69 2.34
C VAL A 225 -12.87 10.51 3.84
N LEU A 226 -11.78 9.83 4.20
CA LEU A 226 -11.40 9.55 5.59
C LEU A 226 -10.71 10.78 6.18
N THR A 227 -11.16 11.26 7.33
CA THR A 227 -10.64 12.50 7.95
C THR A 227 -10.00 12.28 9.31
N GLU A 228 -10.47 11.30 10.09
CA GLU A 228 -9.84 10.91 11.35
C GLU A 228 -9.83 9.39 11.50
N VAL A 229 -8.83 8.87 12.19
CA VAL A 229 -8.63 7.45 12.44
C VAL A 229 -8.50 7.21 13.94
N GLN A 230 -9.37 6.35 14.48
CA GLN A 230 -9.22 5.76 15.81
C GLN A 230 -8.42 4.47 15.67
N ALA A 231 -7.17 4.46 16.12
CA ALA A 231 -6.25 3.35 15.96
C ALA A 231 -5.92 2.67 17.30
N GLN A 232 -5.61 1.36 17.21
CA GLN A 232 -5.05 0.59 18.32
C GLN A 232 -3.54 0.79 18.37
N LEU A 233 -3.02 0.96 19.58
CA LEU A 233 -1.58 1.01 19.88
C LEU A 233 -1.11 -0.30 20.48
N HIS A 234 0.19 -0.55 20.38
CA HIS A 234 0.82 -1.73 20.93
C HIS A 234 1.97 -1.32 21.87
N PRO A 235 2.22 -2.07 22.97
CA PRO A 235 3.39 -1.85 23.81
C PRO A 235 4.65 -2.24 23.02
N ILE A 236 5.72 -1.47 23.23
CA ILE A 236 7.05 -1.81 22.73
C ILE A 236 7.49 -3.12 23.40
N PRO A 237 7.92 -4.15 22.65
CA PRO A 237 8.37 -5.41 23.22
C PRO A 237 9.53 -5.22 24.19
N GLU A 238 9.55 -5.99 25.29
CA GLU A 238 10.61 -5.94 26.31
C GLU A 238 11.98 -6.34 25.75
N ALA A 239 11.99 -7.35 24.88
CA ALA A 239 13.18 -7.81 24.19
C ALA A 239 12.88 -8.05 22.70
N VAL A 240 13.89 -7.76 21.90
CA VAL A 240 13.89 -7.98 20.45
C VAL A 240 15.23 -8.62 20.06
N GLY A 241 15.16 -9.73 19.31
CA GLY A 241 16.32 -10.34 18.68
C GLY A 241 16.19 -10.33 17.16
N ALA A 242 17.28 -10.11 16.44
CA ALA A 242 17.32 -10.17 15.00
C ALA A 242 18.24 -11.30 14.53
N ALA A 243 17.78 -12.07 13.53
CA ALA A 243 18.60 -13.05 12.85
C ALA A 243 18.66 -12.77 11.35
N VAL A 244 19.81 -13.09 10.74
CA VAL A 244 19.98 -13.13 9.29
C VAL A 244 20.67 -14.44 8.93
N CYS A 245 20.18 -15.12 7.90
CA CYS A 245 20.79 -16.34 7.39
C CYS A 245 20.63 -16.44 5.88
N GLN A 246 21.59 -17.10 5.23
CA GLN A 246 21.61 -17.30 3.80
C GLN A 246 21.27 -18.74 3.44
N PHE A 247 20.69 -18.96 2.28
CA PHE A 247 20.24 -20.27 1.84
C PHE A 247 20.79 -20.62 0.45
N PRO A 248 21.01 -21.91 0.15
CA PRO A 248 21.52 -22.34 -1.14
C PRO A 248 20.52 -22.11 -2.29
N THR A 249 19.22 -22.06 -1.98
CA THR A 249 18.15 -21.87 -2.98
C THR A 249 17.04 -20.99 -2.45
N LEU A 250 16.31 -20.33 -3.35
CA LEU A 250 15.09 -19.58 -3.02
C LEU A 250 14.04 -20.49 -2.35
N ALA A 251 13.89 -21.74 -2.85
CA ALA A 251 12.93 -22.69 -2.30
C ALA A 251 13.23 -23.00 -0.83
N SER A 252 14.48 -23.32 -0.46
CA SER A 252 14.85 -23.64 0.93
C SER A 252 14.66 -22.46 1.88
N ALA A 253 14.88 -21.22 1.41
CA ALA A 253 14.59 -20.01 2.17
C ALA A 253 13.09 -19.87 2.45
N VAL A 254 12.23 -20.02 1.43
CA VAL A 254 10.78 -19.89 1.57
C VAL A 254 10.18 -21.03 2.39
N GLU A 255 10.66 -22.27 2.22
CA GLU A 255 10.24 -23.41 3.04
C GLU A 255 10.57 -23.21 4.52
N THR A 256 11.71 -22.58 4.83
CA THR A 256 12.05 -22.17 6.20
C THR A 256 11.01 -21.21 6.76
N ALA A 257 10.58 -20.20 5.98
CA ALA A 257 9.54 -19.26 6.40
C ALA A 257 8.23 -19.99 6.74
N VAL A 258 7.80 -20.92 5.89
CA VAL A 258 6.59 -21.73 6.13
C VAL A 258 6.72 -22.55 7.42
N LEU A 259 7.85 -23.20 7.65
CA LEU A 259 8.11 -23.98 8.88
C LEU A 259 8.11 -23.12 10.14
N VAL A 260 8.73 -21.95 10.10
CA VAL A 260 8.76 -21.00 11.23
C VAL A 260 7.35 -20.63 11.67
N ILE A 261 6.45 -20.37 10.70
CA ILE A 261 5.04 -20.06 10.98
C ILE A 261 4.33 -21.29 11.56
N GLN A 262 4.52 -22.47 10.96
CA GLN A 262 3.88 -23.72 11.40
C GLN A 262 4.34 -24.15 12.80
N CYS A 263 5.57 -23.84 13.19
CA CYS A 263 6.09 -24.06 14.54
C CYS A 263 5.57 -23.05 15.57
N GLY A 264 4.86 -21.99 15.15
CA GLY A 264 4.25 -21.02 16.04
C GLY A 264 5.23 -20.07 16.73
N LEU A 265 6.41 -19.81 16.13
CA LEU A 265 7.34 -18.83 16.66
C LEU A 265 6.70 -17.43 16.70
N THR A 266 6.99 -16.65 17.74
CA THR A 266 6.48 -15.28 17.88
C THR A 266 7.36 -14.32 17.09
N VAL A 267 7.28 -14.41 15.76
CA VAL A 267 8.07 -13.58 14.86
C VAL A 267 7.43 -12.20 14.71
N GLY A 268 8.21 -11.16 14.93
CA GLY A 268 7.81 -9.77 14.73
C GLY A 268 7.82 -9.37 13.26
N ARG A 269 8.87 -9.80 12.53
CA ARG A 269 9.07 -9.56 11.10
C ARG A 269 9.80 -10.75 10.48
N MET A 270 9.45 -11.08 9.24
CA MET A 270 10.12 -12.11 8.46
C MET A 270 10.16 -11.73 6.98
N GLU A 271 11.36 -11.43 6.50
CA GLU A 271 11.60 -10.87 5.19
C GLU A 271 12.60 -11.71 4.39
N LEU A 272 12.47 -11.71 3.08
CA LEU A 272 13.35 -12.41 2.16
C LEU A 272 13.87 -11.47 1.08
N LEU A 273 15.15 -11.59 0.75
CA LEU A 273 15.76 -11.06 -0.47
C LEU A 273 16.31 -12.23 -1.28
N ASP A 274 16.03 -12.27 -2.60
CA ASP A 274 16.66 -13.27 -3.47
C ASP A 274 18.15 -12.98 -3.70
N ASP A 275 18.82 -13.83 -4.44
CA ASP A 275 20.25 -13.72 -4.75
C ASP A 275 20.57 -12.43 -5.52
N ILE A 276 19.72 -12.03 -6.48
CA ILE A 276 19.91 -10.81 -7.28
C ILE A 276 19.70 -9.55 -6.40
N GLN A 277 18.68 -9.56 -5.56
CA GLN A 277 18.45 -8.44 -4.63
C GLN A 277 19.57 -8.33 -3.60
N MET A 278 20.11 -9.47 -3.12
CA MET A 278 21.26 -9.46 -2.21
C MET A 278 22.50 -8.93 -2.89
N ASP A 279 22.78 -9.31 -4.14
CA ASP A 279 23.91 -8.74 -4.89
C ASP A 279 23.79 -7.22 -5.01
N ALA A 280 22.61 -6.71 -5.35
CA ALA A 280 22.35 -5.27 -5.40
C ALA A 280 22.60 -4.60 -4.04
N CYS A 281 22.14 -5.21 -2.93
CA CYS A 281 22.34 -4.68 -1.58
C CYS A 281 23.81 -4.71 -1.14
N ILE A 282 24.55 -5.78 -1.47
CA ILE A 282 25.99 -5.90 -1.18
C ILE A 282 26.76 -4.77 -1.86
N GLN A 283 26.48 -4.51 -3.14
CA GLN A 283 27.13 -3.44 -3.90
C GLN A 283 26.76 -2.05 -3.39
N TYR A 284 25.48 -1.79 -3.14
CA TYR A 284 24.97 -0.48 -2.73
C TYR A 284 25.39 -0.09 -1.30
N SER A 285 25.25 -1.02 -0.36
CA SER A 285 25.48 -0.77 1.06
C SER A 285 26.86 -1.21 1.55
N HIS A 286 27.73 -1.70 0.65
CA HIS A 286 29.08 -2.20 0.95
C HIS A 286 29.08 -3.22 2.09
N LEU A 287 28.19 -4.23 1.98
CA LEU A 287 28.01 -5.24 3.03
C LEU A 287 29.16 -6.25 3.00
N GLU A 288 29.77 -6.49 4.17
CA GLU A 288 30.85 -7.44 4.31
C GLU A 288 30.37 -8.81 4.85
N GLY A 289 30.95 -9.88 4.32
CA GLY A 289 30.69 -11.25 4.77
C GLY A 289 29.32 -11.78 4.35
N TYR A 290 28.69 -11.24 3.32
CA TYR A 290 27.53 -11.80 2.65
C TYR A 290 27.91 -12.24 1.24
N GLU A 291 27.23 -13.28 0.77
CA GLU A 291 27.29 -13.75 -0.62
C GLU A 291 25.99 -13.36 -1.35
N ALA A 292 26.00 -13.37 -2.68
CA ALA A 292 24.82 -13.19 -3.51
C ALA A 292 23.95 -14.46 -3.47
N LEU A 293 23.30 -14.71 -2.35
CA LEU A 293 22.44 -15.86 -2.08
C LEU A 293 21.11 -15.41 -1.48
N PRO A 294 20.02 -16.19 -1.66
CA PRO A 294 18.76 -15.94 -0.98
C PRO A 294 18.96 -15.78 0.52
N THR A 295 18.51 -14.67 1.07
CA THR A 295 18.77 -14.27 2.45
C THR A 295 17.47 -13.97 3.19
N MET A 296 17.31 -14.60 4.35
CA MET A 296 16.19 -14.37 5.25
C MET A 296 16.59 -13.47 6.42
N PHE A 297 15.66 -12.59 6.79
CA PHE A 297 15.75 -11.68 7.93
C PHE A 297 14.61 -11.96 8.88
N PHE A 298 14.93 -12.18 10.15
CA PHE A 298 13.94 -12.45 11.20
C PHE A 298 14.07 -11.44 12.32
N GLU A 299 12.93 -11.07 12.90
CA GLU A 299 12.86 -10.33 14.16
C GLU A 299 11.98 -11.12 15.13
N LEU A 300 12.55 -11.58 16.24
CA LEU A 300 11.84 -12.27 17.31
C LEU A 300 11.55 -11.30 18.45
N THR A 301 10.36 -11.38 19.03
CA THR A 301 9.91 -10.45 20.07
C THR A 301 9.32 -11.18 21.26
N GLY A 302 9.48 -10.62 22.46
CA GLY A 302 8.94 -11.20 23.70
C GLY A 302 9.66 -10.73 24.94
N SER A 303 9.67 -11.58 25.99
CA SER A 303 10.60 -11.43 27.10
C SER A 303 12.01 -11.92 26.72
N PRO A 304 13.07 -11.52 27.44
CA PRO A 304 14.42 -11.99 27.14
C PRO A 304 14.55 -13.53 27.08
N ALA A 305 13.90 -14.23 28.00
CA ALA A 305 13.91 -15.70 28.04
C ALA A 305 13.19 -16.31 26.80
N SER A 306 12.02 -15.77 26.46
CA SER A 306 11.25 -16.22 25.29
C SER A 306 12.01 -15.97 23.98
N VAL A 307 12.70 -14.86 23.84
CA VAL A 307 13.50 -14.55 22.65
C VAL A 307 14.68 -15.53 22.51
N ALA A 308 15.33 -15.90 23.62
CA ALA A 308 16.42 -16.89 23.61
C ALA A 308 15.93 -18.31 23.26
N GLU A 309 14.76 -18.72 23.78
CA GLU A 309 14.14 -20.02 23.44
C GLU A 309 13.74 -20.08 21.95
N GLN A 310 13.16 -19.02 21.44
CA GLN A 310 12.77 -18.91 20.03
C GLN A 310 13.98 -18.88 19.09
N GLU A 311 15.09 -18.23 19.50
CA GLU A 311 16.33 -18.22 18.73
C GLU A 311 16.88 -19.64 18.53
N ALA A 312 16.89 -20.45 19.58
CA ALA A 312 17.35 -21.84 19.48
C ALA A 312 16.50 -22.66 18.50
N VAL A 313 15.17 -22.55 18.58
CA VAL A 313 14.26 -23.23 17.62
C VAL A 313 14.45 -22.71 16.20
N LEU A 314 14.57 -21.39 16.02
CA LEU A 314 14.82 -20.79 14.70
C LEU A 314 16.11 -21.30 14.09
N ARG A 315 17.18 -21.42 14.87
CA ARG A 315 18.48 -21.95 14.43
C ARG A 315 18.36 -23.38 13.93
N ASP A 316 17.69 -24.25 14.69
CA ASP A 316 17.48 -25.65 14.30
C ASP A 316 16.67 -25.74 12.97
N LEU A 317 15.65 -24.92 12.80
CA LEU A 317 14.86 -24.88 11.56
C LEU A 317 15.69 -24.41 10.36
N VAL A 318 16.48 -23.36 10.54
CA VAL A 318 17.39 -22.81 9.51
C VAL A 318 18.42 -23.85 9.10
N GLU A 319 19.09 -24.50 10.05
CA GLU A 319 20.11 -25.55 9.81
C GLU A 319 19.48 -26.75 9.11
N GLY A 320 18.27 -27.15 9.52
CA GLY A 320 17.51 -28.25 8.91
C GLY A 320 17.17 -28.04 7.44
N GLN A 321 17.06 -26.80 6.99
CA GLN A 321 16.81 -26.41 5.60
C GLN A 321 18.09 -26.03 4.83
N GLY A 322 19.25 -26.30 5.39
CA GLY A 322 20.54 -26.01 4.78
C GLY A 322 20.95 -24.54 4.82
N GLY A 323 20.34 -23.78 5.72
CA GLY A 323 20.72 -22.38 5.96
C GLY A 323 22.14 -22.29 6.51
N GLN A 324 22.83 -21.24 6.11
CA GLN A 324 24.24 -20.98 6.48
C GLN A 324 24.44 -19.54 6.92
N SER A 325 25.59 -19.26 7.50
CA SER A 325 25.96 -17.90 7.93
C SER A 325 24.95 -17.27 8.87
N PHE A 326 24.37 -18.07 9.80
CA PHE A 326 23.40 -17.56 10.76
C PHE A 326 24.04 -16.53 11.70
N ARG A 327 23.55 -15.31 11.63
CA ARG A 327 23.98 -14.17 12.45
C ARG A 327 22.84 -13.78 13.38
N TRP A 328 23.16 -13.48 14.62
CA TRP A 328 22.21 -13.11 15.67
C TRP A 328 22.65 -11.88 16.42
N ALA A 329 21.72 -10.99 16.72
CA ALA A 329 21.95 -9.79 17.51
C ALA A 329 20.74 -9.42 18.36
N THR A 330 21.00 -8.90 19.57
CA THR A 330 19.99 -8.34 20.48
C THR A 330 20.23 -6.86 20.76
N ALA A 331 21.48 -6.38 20.66
CA ALA A 331 21.80 -4.96 20.79
C ALA A 331 21.23 -4.17 19.60
N THR A 332 20.68 -2.99 19.86
CA THR A 332 19.96 -2.19 18.84
C THR A 332 20.82 -1.85 17.64
N GLU A 333 22.06 -1.43 17.85
CA GLU A 333 22.99 -1.06 16.80
C GLU A 333 23.34 -2.25 15.88
N GLU A 334 23.57 -3.41 16.49
CA GLU A 334 23.87 -4.65 15.77
C GLU A 334 22.64 -5.14 14.98
N ARG A 335 21.43 -5.09 15.57
CA ARG A 335 20.19 -5.42 14.87
C ARG A 335 19.96 -4.50 13.67
N ASN A 336 20.18 -3.20 13.83
CA ASN A 336 20.05 -2.23 12.72
C ASN A 336 21.08 -2.54 11.62
N SER A 337 22.29 -2.94 11.98
CA SER A 337 23.30 -3.37 11.00
C SER A 337 22.87 -4.62 10.24
N LEU A 338 22.30 -5.63 10.91
CA LEU A 338 21.78 -6.83 10.25
C LEU A 338 20.63 -6.52 9.28
N TRP A 339 19.73 -5.60 9.65
CA TRP A 339 18.58 -5.23 8.80
C TRP A 339 18.91 -4.22 7.70
N LYS A 340 20.15 -3.72 7.64
CA LYS A 340 20.55 -2.67 6.69
C LYS A 340 20.25 -3.06 5.23
N ALA A 341 20.61 -4.27 4.82
CA ALA A 341 20.34 -4.77 3.47
C ALA A 341 18.84 -4.69 3.12
N ARG A 342 17.98 -5.10 4.05
CA ARG A 342 16.53 -5.08 3.83
C ARG A 342 15.97 -3.65 3.76
N HIS A 343 16.46 -2.74 4.60
CA HIS A 343 16.05 -1.35 4.57
C HIS A 343 16.47 -0.64 3.27
N ASP A 344 17.64 -0.98 2.76
CA ASP A 344 18.18 -0.35 1.54
C ASP A 344 17.67 -1.03 0.25
N ALA A 345 16.90 -2.13 0.33
CA ALA A 345 16.59 -3.02 -0.79
C ALA A 345 16.02 -2.30 -2.02
N PHE A 346 15.04 -1.39 -1.86
CA PHE A 346 14.47 -0.63 -2.97
C PHE A 346 15.50 0.28 -3.64
N TRP A 347 16.27 1.04 -2.85
CA TRP A 347 17.27 1.97 -3.36
C TRP A 347 18.45 1.22 -4.00
N ALA A 348 18.85 0.09 -3.42
CA ALA A 348 19.86 -0.81 -3.97
C ALA A 348 19.43 -1.36 -5.33
N CYS A 349 18.16 -1.80 -5.45
CA CYS A 349 17.60 -2.26 -6.70
C CYS A 349 17.61 -1.16 -7.78
N MET A 350 17.17 0.05 -7.46
CA MET A 350 17.18 1.17 -8.40
C MET A 350 18.60 1.61 -8.79
N ALA A 351 19.53 1.56 -7.86
CA ALA A 351 20.95 1.87 -8.11
C ALA A 351 21.68 0.77 -8.90
N TYR A 352 21.18 -0.46 -8.90
CA TYR A 352 21.78 -1.60 -9.59
C TYR A 352 21.82 -1.41 -11.11
N ARG A 353 20.88 -0.64 -11.67
CA ARG A 353 20.85 -0.19 -13.08
C ARG A 353 20.49 1.29 -13.16
N PRO A 354 21.46 2.20 -13.06
CA PRO A 354 21.19 3.63 -13.11
C PRO A 354 20.44 4.05 -14.37
N GLY A 355 19.41 4.86 -14.20
CA GLY A 355 18.56 5.35 -15.30
C GLY A 355 17.42 4.41 -15.72
N TYR A 356 17.37 3.17 -15.19
CA TYR A 356 16.24 2.28 -15.39
C TYR A 356 15.02 2.76 -14.59
N LYS A 357 13.84 2.35 -15.03
CA LYS A 357 12.58 2.55 -14.33
C LYS A 357 12.21 1.26 -13.64
N GLY A 358 11.53 1.33 -12.48
CA GLY A 358 11.03 0.16 -11.76
C GLY A 358 9.51 0.06 -11.82
N ILE A 359 8.99 -1.13 -12.08
CA ILE A 359 7.59 -1.50 -11.77
C ILE A 359 7.65 -2.45 -10.59
N THR A 360 6.99 -2.08 -9.50
CA THR A 360 6.87 -2.95 -8.32
C THR A 360 5.61 -3.77 -8.44
N THR A 361 5.74 -5.10 -8.41
CA THR A 361 4.61 -6.03 -8.39
C THR A 361 4.12 -6.25 -6.96
N ASP A 362 2.91 -6.83 -6.83
CA ASP A 362 2.34 -7.19 -5.53
C ASP A 362 1.43 -8.41 -5.73
N ALA A 363 1.79 -9.54 -5.11
CA ALA A 363 1.03 -10.77 -5.17
C ALA A 363 1.09 -11.51 -3.82
N ILE A 364 -0.02 -12.13 -3.42
CA ILE A 364 -0.15 -12.85 -2.16
C ILE A 364 -0.84 -14.19 -2.37
N VAL A 365 -0.42 -15.21 -1.63
CA VAL A 365 -1.03 -16.55 -1.63
C VAL A 365 -1.17 -17.10 -0.21
N PRO A 366 -2.01 -18.14 -0.01
CA PRO A 366 -1.94 -18.92 1.22
C PRO A 366 -0.52 -19.41 1.46
N ILE A 367 -0.06 -19.34 2.72
CA ILE A 367 1.35 -19.58 3.08
C ILE A 367 1.92 -20.88 2.53
N ALA A 368 1.11 -21.95 2.46
CA ALA A 368 1.53 -23.24 1.93
C ALA A 368 1.84 -23.24 0.42
N ALA A 369 1.33 -22.26 -0.32
CA ALA A 369 1.56 -22.10 -1.76
C ALA A 369 2.72 -21.14 -2.09
N LEU A 370 3.32 -20.51 -1.07
CA LEU A 370 4.31 -19.46 -1.28
C LEU A 370 5.56 -19.95 -2.01
N THR A 371 6.06 -21.14 -1.68
CA THR A 371 7.23 -21.75 -2.37
C THR A 371 6.96 -21.94 -3.86
N GLU A 372 5.78 -22.46 -4.23
CA GLU A 372 5.38 -22.64 -5.61
C GLU A 372 5.22 -21.29 -6.34
N LEU A 373 4.60 -20.30 -5.70
CA LEU A 373 4.46 -18.96 -6.27
C LEU A 373 5.84 -18.34 -6.56
N MET A 374 6.73 -18.28 -5.57
CA MET A 374 7.99 -17.55 -5.69
C MET A 374 8.98 -18.23 -6.64
N THR A 375 9.08 -19.57 -6.61
CA THR A 375 9.94 -20.31 -7.55
C THR A 375 9.39 -20.25 -8.98
N GLY A 376 8.08 -20.31 -9.15
CA GLY A 376 7.42 -20.10 -10.44
C GLY A 376 7.62 -18.68 -10.97
N ALA A 377 7.48 -17.67 -10.13
CA ALA A 377 7.76 -16.28 -10.49
C ALA A 377 9.22 -16.07 -10.92
N ARG A 378 10.19 -16.67 -10.19
CA ARG A 378 11.61 -16.62 -10.58
C ARG A 378 11.82 -17.21 -11.98
N SER A 379 11.23 -18.37 -12.27
CA SER A 379 11.29 -18.98 -13.58
C SER A 379 10.67 -18.10 -14.69
N ASP A 380 9.54 -17.44 -14.38
CA ASP A 380 8.88 -16.52 -15.30
C ASP A 380 9.73 -15.26 -15.57
N ILE A 381 10.39 -14.74 -14.56
CA ILE A 381 11.32 -13.62 -14.65
C ILE A 381 12.51 -14.01 -15.56
N ASP A 382 13.13 -15.16 -15.33
CA ASP A 382 14.27 -15.65 -16.12
C ASP A 382 13.87 -15.84 -17.59
N ALA A 383 12.69 -16.38 -17.85
CA ALA A 383 12.17 -16.56 -19.21
C ALA A 383 11.83 -15.24 -19.91
N SER A 384 11.52 -14.18 -19.17
CA SER A 384 11.21 -12.86 -19.72
C SER A 384 12.45 -12.12 -20.25
N GLY A 385 13.64 -12.49 -19.76
CA GLY A 385 14.88 -11.78 -20.04
C GLY A 385 14.97 -10.39 -19.40
N LEU A 386 14.09 -10.07 -18.46
CA LEU A 386 14.11 -8.83 -17.68
C LEU A 386 14.86 -9.05 -16.36
N LEU A 387 15.44 -8.00 -15.86
CA LEU A 387 16.03 -7.99 -14.52
C LEU A 387 14.94 -7.60 -13.51
N ALA A 388 14.63 -8.51 -12.60
CA ALA A 388 13.60 -8.31 -11.59
C ALA A 388 13.97 -9.00 -10.28
N PRO A 389 14.69 -8.30 -9.38
CA PRO A 389 14.98 -8.79 -8.03
C PRO A 389 13.71 -9.04 -7.22
N ILE A 390 13.74 -10.04 -6.34
CA ILE A 390 12.61 -10.43 -5.49
C ILE A 390 12.83 -9.97 -4.05
N VAL A 391 11.80 -9.37 -3.47
CA VAL A 391 11.69 -9.02 -2.05
C VAL A 391 10.39 -9.62 -1.51
N GLY A 392 10.41 -10.27 -0.35
CA GLY A 392 9.21 -10.93 0.18
C GLY A 392 8.89 -10.60 1.62
N HIS A 393 7.61 -10.25 1.89
CA HIS A 393 6.97 -10.34 3.21
C HIS A 393 6.50 -11.77 3.42
N VAL A 394 7.47 -12.68 3.48
CA VAL A 394 7.20 -14.12 3.42
C VAL A 394 6.42 -14.66 4.64
N GLY A 395 6.36 -13.87 5.71
CA GLY A 395 5.53 -14.15 6.88
C GLY A 395 4.03 -14.09 6.62
N ASP A 396 3.61 -13.30 5.64
CA ASP A 396 2.20 -13.08 5.28
C ASP A 396 1.81 -13.80 3.98
N GLY A 397 2.76 -14.46 3.31
CA GLY A 397 2.52 -15.07 2.00
C GLY A 397 2.58 -14.07 0.84
N ASN A 398 3.09 -12.84 1.08
CA ASN A 398 3.21 -11.76 0.11
C ASN A 398 4.65 -11.62 -0.38
N PHE A 399 4.82 -11.28 -1.65
CA PHE A 399 6.12 -10.90 -2.20
C PHE A 399 5.97 -9.86 -3.30
N HIS A 400 7.08 -9.16 -3.54
CA HIS A 400 7.23 -8.18 -4.59
C HIS A 400 8.43 -8.49 -5.47
N THR A 401 8.39 -8.02 -6.70
CA THR A 401 9.59 -7.89 -7.54
C THR A 401 9.62 -6.49 -8.12
N VAL A 402 10.80 -5.92 -8.21
CA VAL A 402 11.00 -4.64 -8.89
C VAL A 402 11.51 -4.94 -10.30
N ILE A 403 10.61 -4.92 -11.28
CA ILE A 403 10.95 -5.17 -12.67
C ILE A 403 11.66 -3.93 -13.23
N LEU A 404 12.95 -4.05 -13.53
CA LEU A 404 13.77 -2.96 -14.04
C LEU A 404 13.65 -2.85 -15.56
N ILE A 405 13.19 -1.68 -16.03
CA ILE A 405 12.91 -1.40 -17.43
C ILE A 405 13.96 -0.42 -17.97
N PRO A 406 14.70 -0.77 -19.05
CA PRO A 406 15.62 0.15 -19.71
C PRO A 406 14.92 1.44 -20.16
N PRO A 407 15.58 2.59 -20.13
CA PRO A 407 15.01 3.83 -20.61
C PRO A 407 14.71 3.77 -22.10
N ASN A 408 13.53 4.27 -22.49
CA ASN A 408 13.06 4.35 -23.91
C ASN A 408 12.93 2.98 -24.61
N ASP A 409 12.74 1.89 -23.87
CA ASP A 409 12.50 0.56 -24.42
C ASP A 409 11.02 0.16 -24.21
N ALA A 410 10.18 0.49 -25.20
CA ALA A 410 8.74 0.17 -25.15
C ALA A 410 8.45 -1.34 -25.21
N ASP A 411 9.34 -2.14 -25.80
CA ASP A 411 9.19 -3.60 -25.81
C ASP A 411 9.48 -4.19 -24.42
N ALA A 412 10.51 -3.71 -23.74
CA ALA A 412 10.77 -4.08 -22.36
C ALA A 412 9.63 -3.64 -21.42
N GLU A 413 9.04 -2.47 -21.63
CA GLU A 413 7.88 -2.01 -20.84
C GLU A 413 6.67 -2.94 -21.04
N LYS A 414 6.38 -3.33 -22.26
CA LYS A 414 5.32 -4.30 -22.57
C LYS A 414 5.58 -5.66 -21.91
N ARG A 415 6.80 -6.20 -22.05
CA ARG A 415 7.19 -7.48 -21.40
C ARG A 415 7.11 -7.41 -19.88
N ALA A 416 7.43 -6.27 -19.29
CA ALA A 416 7.32 -6.06 -17.84
C ALA A 416 5.87 -6.13 -17.37
N LEU A 417 4.92 -5.51 -18.10
CA LEU A 417 3.49 -5.62 -17.80
C LEU A 417 2.96 -7.05 -18.00
N GLU A 418 3.41 -7.73 -19.08
CA GLU A 418 3.05 -9.14 -19.29
C GLU A 418 3.56 -10.05 -18.19
N LEU A 419 4.77 -9.79 -17.68
CA LEU A 419 5.36 -10.53 -16.56
C LEU A 419 4.58 -10.27 -15.25
N ASP A 420 4.27 -9.00 -14.93
CA ASP A 420 3.45 -8.65 -13.77
C ASP A 420 2.10 -9.36 -13.80
N HIS A 421 1.39 -9.29 -14.92
CA HIS A 421 0.12 -10.00 -15.12
C HIS A 421 0.25 -11.53 -14.98
N LYS A 422 1.38 -12.10 -15.41
CA LYS A 422 1.63 -13.55 -15.30
C LYS A 422 1.84 -13.95 -13.84
N ILE A 423 2.57 -13.16 -13.07
CA ILE A 423 2.79 -13.38 -11.64
C ILE A 423 1.46 -13.30 -10.88
N ILE A 424 0.64 -12.29 -11.15
CA ILE A 424 -0.68 -12.14 -10.52
C ILE A 424 -1.59 -13.34 -10.84
N ARG A 425 -1.69 -13.76 -12.11
CA ARG A 425 -2.52 -14.93 -12.47
C ARG A 425 -2.02 -16.23 -11.85
N ARG A 426 -0.70 -16.38 -11.67
CA ARG A 426 -0.15 -17.50 -10.91
C ARG A 426 -0.63 -17.44 -9.46
N ALA A 427 -0.59 -16.30 -8.80
CA ALA A 427 -1.10 -16.16 -7.44
C ALA A 427 -2.60 -16.51 -7.36
N LEU A 428 -3.42 -15.98 -8.27
CA LEU A 428 -4.86 -16.31 -8.34
C LEU A 428 -5.10 -17.81 -8.54
N SER A 429 -4.32 -18.48 -9.41
CA SER A 429 -4.45 -19.94 -9.65
C SER A 429 -4.08 -20.78 -8.43
N LEU A 430 -3.31 -20.24 -7.51
CA LEU A 430 -2.92 -20.85 -6.23
C LEU A 430 -3.84 -20.47 -5.05
N GLY A 431 -4.98 -19.82 -5.35
CA GLY A 431 -5.97 -19.39 -4.35
C GLY A 431 -5.57 -18.11 -3.60
N GLY A 432 -4.71 -17.32 -4.19
CA GLY A 432 -4.26 -16.03 -3.69
C GLY A 432 -5.09 -14.85 -4.16
N SER A 433 -4.52 -13.63 -4.07
CA SER A 433 -5.14 -12.38 -4.48
C SER A 433 -4.19 -11.56 -5.36
N ALA A 434 -4.76 -10.71 -6.21
CA ALA A 434 -4.05 -9.81 -7.10
C ALA A 434 -3.28 -8.70 -6.36
N SER A 435 -3.60 -8.44 -5.10
CA SER A 435 -2.91 -7.44 -4.28
C SER A 435 -2.86 -7.87 -2.82
N GLY A 436 -1.67 -7.86 -2.24
CA GLY A 436 -1.47 -8.03 -0.80
C GLY A 436 -1.64 -6.72 -0.04
N GLU A 437 -1.10 -5.61 -0.59
CA GLU A 437 -1.08 -4.33 0.11
C GLU A 437 -1.20 -3.08 -0.80
N HIS A 438 -0.86 -3.14 -2.10
CA HIS A 438 -0.87 -1.97 -2.98
C HIS A 438 -2.29 -1.45 -3.30
N GLY A 439 -3.31 -2.30 -3.17
CA GLY A 439 -4.67 -2.03 -3.63
C GLY A 439 -4.85 -2.32 -5.13
N ILE A 440 -5.94 -1.82 -5.69
CA ILE A 440 -6.37 -2.10 -7.07
C ILE A 440 -6.19 -0.90 -7.98
N GLY A 441 -6.60 0.29 -7.53
CA GLY A 441 -6.53 1.53 -8.31
C GLY A 441 -7.15 1.40 -9.70
N LEU A 442 -6.37 1.77 -10.71
CA LEU A 442 -6.65 1.53 -12.13
C LEU A 442 -5.89 0.31 -12.66
N ALA A 443 -4.66 0.08 -12.19
CA ALA A 443 -3.74 -0.89 -12.76
C ALA A 443 -4.23 -2.33 -12.66
N LYS A 444 -4.87 -2.68 -11.54
CA LYS A 444 -5.28 -4.05 -11.25
C LYS A 444 -6.77 -4.33 -11.43
N GLN A 445 -7.55 -3.38 -11.95
CA GLN A 445 -9.01 -3.56 -12.13
C GLN A 445 -9.38 -4.78 -12.98
N LEU A 446 -8.56 -5.12 -13.96
CA LEU A 446 -8.81 -6.29 -14.81
C LEU A 446 -8.86 -7.59 -14.01
N PHE A 447 -8.09 -7.70 -12.93
CA PHE A 447 -8.04 -8.89 -12.08
C PHE A 447 -9.24 -9.01 -11.14
N MET A 448 -9.97 -7.94 -10.89
CA MET A 448 -11.21 -7.99 -10.09
C MET A 448 -12.23 -8.96 -10.68
N THR A 449 -12.28 -9.09 -12.01
CA THR A 449 -13.17 -10.04 -12.69
C THR A 449 -12.62 -11.46 -12.77
N GLU A 450 -11.31 -11.63 -12.57
CA GLU A 450 -10.64 -12.94 -12.50
C GLU A 450 -10.70 -13.50 -11.06
N GLU A 451 -10.66 -12.63 -10.04
CA GLU A 451 -10.64 -13.00 -8.62
C GLU A 451 -12.04 -13.14 -8.00
N HIS A 452 -12.99 -12.30 -8.42
CA HIS A 452 -14.32 -12.22 -7.81
C HIS A 452 -15.42 -12.73 -8.75
N ASP A 453 -16.39 -13.42 -8.17
CA ASP A 453 -17.58 -13.82 -8.91
C ASP A 453 -18.48 -12.61 -9.29
N PRO A 454 -19.37 -12.76 -10.29
CA PRO A 454 -20.25 -11.67 -10.72
C PRO A 454 -21.16 -11.12 -9.62
N ALA A 455 -21.57 -11.94 -8.65
CA ALA A 455 -22.44 -11.50 -7.56
C ALA A 455 -21.67 -10.58 -6.59
N ALA A 456 -20.42 -10.93 -6.26
CA ALA A 456 -19.56 -10.08 -5.42
C ALA A 456 -19.32 -8.71 -6.07
N LEU A 457 -18.99 -8.67 -7.38
CA LEU A 457 -18.82 -7.41 -8.12
C LEU A 457 -20.11 -6.59 -8.16
N SER A 458 -21.25 -7.24 -8.37
CA SER A 458 -22.56 -6.56 -8.34
C SER A 458 -22.85 -5.92 -6.99
N VAL A 459 -22.54 -6.61 -5.88
CA VAL A 459 -22.70 -6.06 -4.52
C VAL A 459 -21.77 -4.88 -4.29
N MET A 460 -20.49 -4.96 -4.70
CA MET A 460 -19.54 -3.84 -4.58
C MET A 460 -20.05 -2.59 -5.33
N ARG A 461 -20.59 -2.75 -6.55
CA ARG A 461 -21.19 -1.65 -7.32
C ARG A 461 -22.44 -1.09 -6.66
N ALA A 462 -23.30 -1.95 -6.11
CA ALA A 462 -24.49 -1.51 -5.39
C ALA A 462 -24.12 -0.66 -4.16
N ILE A 463 -23.10 -1.06 -3.40
CA ILE A 463 -22.57 -0.30 -2.27
C ILE A 463 -22.05 1.07 -2.74
N LYS A 464 -21.22 1.09 -3.81
CA LYS A 464 -20.71 2.35 -4.39
C LYS A 464 -21.87 3.27 -4.78
N THR A 465 -22.86 2.76 -5.50
CA THR A 465 -24.02 3.54 -5.95
C THR A 465 -24.86 4.05 -4.78
N ALA A 466 -25.03 3.27 -3.71
CA ALA A 466 -25.78 3.67 -2.54
C ALA A 466 -25.11 4.82 -1.75
N LEU A 467 -23.77 4.83 -1.67
CA LEU A 467 -23.02 5.85 -0.93
C LEU A 467 -22.63 7.06 -1.78
N ASP A 468 -22.46 6.86 -3.08
CA ASP A 468 -22.08 7.91 -4.05
C ASP A 468 -22.88 7.77 -5.36
N PRO A 469 -24.18 8.11 -5.34
CA PRO A 469 -25.06 7.93 -6.49
C PRO A 469 -24.70 8.79 -7.70
N LYS A 470 -23.90 9.85 -7.51
CA LYS A 470 -23.41 10.71 -8.58
C LYS A 470 -22.02 10.31 -9.08
N ASN A 471 -21.42 9.29 -8.46
CA ASN A 471 -20.08 8.81 -8.77
C ASN A 471 -19.01 9.92 -8.83
N ILE A 472 -19.03 10.81 -7.83
CA ILE A 472 -18.03 11.90 -7.75
C ILE A 472 -16.78 11.50 -6.97
N LEU A 473 -16.84 10.53 -6.05
CA LEU A 473 -15.70 10.12 -5.24
C LEU A 473 -14.82 9.13 -6.00
N ASN A 474 -13.62 9.57 -6.30
CA ASN A 474 -12.55 8.82 -6.98
C ASN A 474 -13.08 7.92 -8.12
N PRO A 475 -13.82 8.48 -9.09
CA PRO A 475 -14.53 7.67 -10.09
C PRO A 475 -13.59 6.88 -10.99
N GLY A 476 -14.03 5.70 -11.41
CA GLY A 476 -13.30 4.82 -12.32
C GLY A 476 -12.18 4.00 -11.65
N LYS A 477 -12.06 4.00 -10.32
CA LYS A 477 -11.06 3.20 -9.57
C LYS A 477 -11.72 2.05 -8.82
N LEU A 478 -10.89 1.10 -8.41
CA LEU A 478 -11.20 -0.08 -7.58
C LEU A 478 -12.15 -1.05 -8.29
N VAL A 479 -13.43 -0.77 -8.35
CA VAL A 479 -14.43 -1.68 -8.93
C VAL A 479 -14.64 -1.36 -10.40
N PRO A 480 -14.43 -2.30 -11.31
CA PRO A 480 -14.65 -2.07 -12.74
C PRO A 480 -16.11 -1.77 -13.02
N ALA A 481 -16.37 -0.88 -14.01
CA ALA A 481 -17.70 -0.67 -14.53
C ALA A 481 -18.27 -1.98 -15.12
N ASP A 482 -19.60 -2.08 -15.23
CA ASP A 482 -20.19 -3.19 -15.96
C ASP A 482 -19.63 -3.18 -17.40
N ALA A 483 -19.30 -4.38 -17.91
CA ALA A 483 -19.08 -4.50 -19.34
C ALA A 483 -20.37 -4.09 -20.06
N PRO A 484 -20.27 -3.27 -21.13
CA PRO A 484 -21.45 -2.80 -21.89
C PRO A 484 -22.22 -3.94 -22.50
#